data_7b39efdd0578496391fcf1f0e59862b3
#
_entry.id   7b39efdd0578496391fcf1f0e59862b3
#
_cell.length_a   1.000
_cell.length_b   1.000
_cell.length_c   1.000
_cell.angle_alpha   90.00
_cell.angle_beta   90.00
_cell.angle_gamma   90.00
#
_symmetry.space_group_name_H-M   'P 1'
#
loop_
_entity.id
_entity.type
_entity.pdbx_description
1 polymer ?
#
loop_
_entity_poly.entity_id
_entity_poly.type
_entity_poly.pdbx_seq_one_letter_code
_entity_poly.pdbx_strand_id
1 'polypeptide(L)'
;MELDRPFLQLPFLFDTEVLTAEVDRLVPENWLAHPSGLSGNTAVPLVSINGEPRDGFDGPMAATAVLRRSPYLLQVVSSFGEVVARSRLMRLAPGAEVQEHVDFNYHWYSRVRIHVPIVTEPTVRFFCGAEEVHMAAGEAWLFDSWRRHRVVNGSAKDRIHLVVDIAGSARFWGMVRRVQRADTVEAPQRLAFDESRESELLVERFPAAPVMAPGEMAAIVSELMSDCSANPNNNAKELEYYHDLLFDLVHDWRNHWSLYGFMEDGVSGYQALLKRTQAGLRPDPRVLVTQSNSVGINPIINQRLLAAALKSRRSKEFVTGSS
;
A
#
# COMPACT_ATOMS: atom_id res chain seq x y z
N MET A 1 7.46 -0.61 1.63
CA MET A 1 8.17 -0.08 2.82
C MET A 1 8.43 -1.26 3.76
N GLU A 2 9.65 -1.42 4.24
CA GLU A 2 10.10 -2.53 5.07
C GLU A 2 10.07 -2.16 6.56
N LEU A 3 9.61 -3.09 7.41
CA LEU A 3 9.60 -2.94 8.86
C LEU A 3 10.65 -3.88 9.48
N ASP A 4 11.17 -3.52 10.65
CA ASP A 4 12.15 -4.35 11.38
C ASP A 4 11.53 -5.69 11.83
N ARG A 5 10.20 -5.71 12.08
CA ARG A 5 9.43 -6.88 12.49
C ARG A 5 8.30 -7.18 11.51
N PRO A 6 7.91 -8.45 11.31
CA PRO A 6 6.80 -8.82 10.44
C PRO A 6 5.47 -8.18 10.85
N PHE A 7 5.22 -8.06 12.15
CA PHE A 7 4.01 -7.48 12.73
C PHE A 7 4.33 -6.46 13.80
N LEU A 8 3.49 -5.43 13.88
CA LEU A 8 3.57 -4.41 14.92
C LEU A 8 2.16 -4.00 15.35
N GLN A 9 1.82 -4.22 16.62
CA GLN A 9 0.60 -3.70 17.21
C GLN A 9 0.81 -2.23 17.60
N LEU A 10 -0.06 -1.34 17.07
CA LEU A 10 -0.04 0.07 17.40
C LEU A 10 -0.80 0.34 18.69
N PRO A 11 -0.47 1.41 19.44
CA PRO A 11 -1.07 1.71 20.74
C PRO A 11 -2.46 2.37 20.61
N PHE A 12 -3.37 1.74 19.85
CA PHE A 12 -4.75 2.19 19.67
C PHE A 12 -5.71 1.04 19.96
N LEU A 13 -6.87 1.39 20.53
CA LEU A 13 -7.97 0.47 20.75
C LEU A 13 -9.29 1.19 20.46
N PHE A 14 -10.11 0.60 19.58
CA PHE A 14 -11.35 1.16 19.09
C PHE A 14 -12.58 0.43 19.65
N ASP A 15 -13.72 1.10 19.66
CA ASP A 15 -15.00 0.55 20.08
C ASP A 15 -15.58 -0.38 19.01
N THR A 16 -15.47 -1.68 19.25
CA THR A 16 -15.87 -2.71 18.28
C THR A 16 -17.39 -2.82 18.13
N GLU A 17 -18.17 -2.51 19.14
CA GLU A 17 -19.64 -2.57 19.08
C GLU A 17 -20.16 -1.51 18.11
N VAL A 18 -19.66 -0.29 18.23
CA VAL A 18 -20.04 0.82 17.33
C VAL A 18 -19.54 0.57 15.91
N LEU A 19 -18.29 0.08 15.73
CA LEU A 19 -17.77 -0.27 14.41
C LEU A 19 -18.59 -1.36 13.74
N THR A 20 -18.94 -2.42 14.47
CA THR A 20 -19.77 -3.53 13.96
C THR A 20 -21.16 -3.02 13.57
N ALA A 21 -21.79 -2.18 14.41
CA ALA A 21 -23.10 -1.60 14.11
C ALA A 21 -23.09 -0.74 12.84
N GLU A 22 -22.00 -0.02 12.55
CA GLU A 22 -21.87 0.74 11.28
C GLU A 22 -21.69 -0.19 10.07
N VAL A 23 -20.90 -1.26 10.22
CA VAL A 23 -20.68 -2.25 9.15
C VAL A 23 -21.98 -3.03 8.84
N ASP A 24 -22.76 -3.40 9.85
CA ASP A 24 -24.02 -4.13 9.70
C ASP A 24 -25.12 -3.33 8.97
N ARG A 25 -25.00 -2.00 8.91
CA ARG A 25 -25.90 -1.13 8.12
C ARG A 25 -25.58 -1.13 6.62
N LEU A 26 -24.44 -1.72 6.21
CA LEU A 26 -24.05 -1.74 4.80
C LEU A 26 -24.88 -2.76 4.03
N VAL A 27 -25.36 -2.34 2.88
CA VAL A 27 -26.13 -3.19 1.96
C VAL A 27 -25.18 -4.00 1.04
N PRO A 28 -25.63 -5.13 0.48
CA PRO A 28 -24.79 -5.99 -0.36
C PRO A 28 -24.11 -5.25 -1.52
N GLU A 29 -24.76 -4.25 -2.09
CA GLU A 29 -24.29 -3.44 -3.22
C GLU A 29 -23.08 -2.57 -2.87
N ASN A 30 -22.80 -2.33 -1.59
CA ASN A 30 -21.60 -1.64 -1.14
C ASN A 30 -20.34 -2.52 -1.26
N TRP A 31 -20.50 -3.85 -1.25
CA TRP A 31 -19.40 -4.80 -1.26
C TRP A 31 -19.00 -5.17 -2.69
N LEU A 32 -17.91 -4.58 -3.16
CA LEU A 32 -17.36 -4.83 -4.48
C LEU A 32 -16.45 -6.07 -4.44
N ALA A 33 -16.45 -6.85 -5.52
CA ALA A 33 -15.47 -7.93 -5.68
C ALA A 33 -14.04 -7.37 -5.62
N HIS A 34 -13.15 -8.04 -4.89
CA HIS A 34 -11.76 -7.62 -4.85
C HIS A 34 -11.07 -7.85 -6.20
N PRO A 35 -10.21 -6.93 -6.68
CA PRO A 35 -9.54 -7.06 -7.99
C PRO A 35 -8.71 -8.34 -8.17
N SER A 36 -8.30 -9.00 -7.07
CA SER A 36 -7.60 -10.29 -7.14
C SER A 36 -8.45 -11.43 -7.74
N GLY A 37 -9.76 -11.24 -7.85
CA GLY A 37 -10.68 -12.27 -8.33
C GLY A 37 -10.86 -13.47 -7.38
N LEU A 38 -10.31 -13.42 -6.17
CA LEU A 38 -10.46 -14.48 -5.17
C LEU A 38 -11.89 -14.51 -4.64
N SER A 39 -12.53 -15.69 -4.77
CA SER A 39 -13.86 -15.92 -4.24
C SER A 39 -13.92 -15.65 -2.74
N GLY A 40 -14.99 -14.99 -2.29
CA GLY A 40 -15.17 -14.63 -0.87
C GLY A 40 -14.34 -13.44 -0.39
N ASN A 41 -13.56 -12.79 -1.26
CA ASN A 41 -12.83 -11.55 -0.96
C ASN A 41 -13.57 -10.36 -1.57
N THR A 42 -14.10 -9.48 -0.72
CA THR A 42 -14.83 -8.28 -1.15
C THR A 42 -14.40 -7.07 -0.35
N ALA A 43 -14.65 -5.87 -0.88
CA ALA A 43 -14.25 -4.63 -0.24
C ALA A 43 -15.33 -3.55 -0.37
N VAL A 44 -15.40 -2.66 0.62
CA VAL A 44 -16.14 -1.41 0.56
C VAL A 44 -15.16 -0.26 0.55
N PRO A 45 -15.03 0.51 -0.54
CA PRO A 45 -14.19 1.71 -0.56
C PRO A 45 -14.70 2.77 0.43
N LEU A 46 -13.82 3.28 1.27
CA LEU A 46 -14.09 4.35 2.23
C LEU A 46 -13.39 5.66 1.84
N VAL A 47 -12.11 5.57 1.44
CA VAL A 47 -11.36 6.64 0.78
C VAL A 47 -10.88 6.08 -0.55
N SER A 48 -11.25 6.73 -1.63
CA SER A 48 -11.00 6.29 -3.00
C SER A 48 -10.82 7.48 -3.94
N ILE A 49 -10.46 7.22 -5.19
CA ILE A 49 -10.31 8.26 -6.21
C ILE A 49 -11.63 9.01 -6.38
N ASN A 50 -11.60 10.33 -6.13
CA ASN A 50 -12.76 11.24 -6.16
C ASN A 50 -13.92 10.85 -5.24
N GLY A 51 -13.73 9.91 -4.28
CA GLY A 51 -14.79 9.37 -3.45
C GLY A 51 -15.77 8.44 -4.18
N GLU A 52 -15.41 7.96 -5.36
CA GLU A 52 -16.22 7.03 -6.14
C GLU A 52 -16.09 5.59 -5.60
N PRO A 53 -17.14 4.73 -5.73
CA PRO A 53 -17.10 3.35 -5.27
C PRO A 53 -16.27 2.47 -6.24
N ARG A 54 -14.98 2.73 -6.32
CA ARG A 54 -14.03 1.98 -7.16
C ARG A 54 -12.71 1.76 -6.44
N ASP A 55 -11.98 0.74 -6.88
CA ASP A 55 -10.62 0.50 -6.44
C ASP A 55 -9.61 1.15 -7.40
N GLY A 56 -8.51 1.69 -6.87
CA GLY A 56 -7.45 2.34 -7.64
C GLY A 56 -6.50 3.14 -6.77
N PHE A 57 -5.37 3.54 -7.38
CA PHE A 57 -4.30 4.28 -6.68
C PHE A 57 -3.98 5.62 -7.36
N ASP A 58 -4.44 5.84 -8.59
CA ASP A 58 -3.96 6.92 -9.46
C ASP A 58 -4.99 8.03 -9.58
N GLY A 59 -5.03 8.93 -8.62
CA GLY A 59 -5.90 10.10 -8.64
C GLY A 59 -6.09 10.72 -7.25
N PRO A 60 -6.68 11.92 -7.18
CA PRO A 60 -6.95 12.57 -5.92
C PRO A 60 -7.95 11.75 -5.10
N MET A 61 -7.65 11.54 -3.84
CA MET A 61 -8.48 10.76 -2.93
C MET A 61 -9.53 11.64 -2.27
N ALA A 62 -10.70 11.05 -2.00
CA ALA A 62 -11.78 11.68 -1.25
C ALA A 62 -12.57 10.62 -0.47
N ALA A 63 -13.28 11.05 0.58
CA ALA A 63 -14.21 10.20 1.30
C ALA A 63 -15.36 9.76 0.39
N THR A 64 -15.72 8.48 0.43
CA THR A 64 -16.91 7.97 -0.26
C THR A 64 -18.19 8.35 0.45
N ALA A 65 -19.33 8.17 -0.19
CA ALA A 65 -20.64 8.36 0.44
C ALA A 65 -20.85 7.41 1.64
N VAL A 66 -20.24 6.21 1.61
CA VAL A 66 -20.28 5.27 2.73
C VAL A 66 -19.55 5.85 3.93
N LEU A 67 -18.30 6.29 3.78
CA LEU A 67 -17.53 6.85 4.90
C LEU A 67 -18.19 8.09 5.49
N ARG A 68 -18.74 8.98 4.66
CA ARG A 68 -19.44 10.19 5.13
C ARG A 68 -20.70 9.90 5.96
N ARG A 69 -21.29 8.72 5.81
CA ARG A 69 -22.48 8.27 6.58
C ARG A 69 -22.13 7.33 7.73
N SER A 70 -20.87 7.10 7.97
CA SER A 70 -20.34 6.21 9.02
C SER A 70 -19.45 7.04 9.95
N PRO A 71 -20.04 7.79 10.91
CA PRO A 71 -19.29 8.78 11.69
C PRO A 71 -18.18 8.17 12.52
N TYR A 72 -18.34 6.96 13.05
CA TYR A 72 -17.26 6.36 13.82
C TYR A 72 -16.15 5.78 12.95
N LEU A 73 -16.46 5.16 11.81
CA LEU A 73 -15.43 4.79 10.82
C LEU A 73 -14.62 6.02 10.40
N LEU A 74 -15.27 7.17 10.20
CA LEU A 74 -14.59 8.43 9.89
C LEU A 74 -13.68 8.88 11.04
N GLN A 75 -14.15 8.80 12.30
CA GLN A 75 -13.34 9.13 13.47
C GLN A 75 -12.11 8.21 13.58
N VAL A 76 -12.29 6.90 13.37
CA VAL A 76 -11.19 5.92 13.41
C VAL A 76 -10.16 6.22 12.33
N VAL A 77 -10.57 6.40 11.07
CA VAL A 77 -9.65 6.73 9.96
C VAL A 77 -8.90 8.03 10.22
N SER A 78 -9.61 9.08 10.71
CA SER A 78 -9.01 10.38 11.00
C SER A 78 -8.12 10.39 12.24
N SER A 79 -8.33 9.46 13.20
CA SER A 79 -7.62 9.42 14.48
C SER A 79 -6.12 9.18 14.35
N PHE A 80 -5.69 8.55 13.26
CA PHE A 80 -4.26 8.39 12.98
C PHE A 80 -3.58 9.72 12.69
N GLY A 81 -4.34 10.76 12.26
CA GLY A 81 -3.85 12.11 11.98
C GLY A 81 -2.84 12.15 10.82
N GLU A 82 -3.01 11.24 9.87
CA GLU A 82 -2.12 11.05 8.73
C GLU A 82 -2.86 11.29 7.40
N VAL A 83 -2.11 11.61 6.35
CA VAL A 83 -2.68 11.73 5.00
C VAL A 83 -3.01 10.33 4.48
N VAL A 84 -4.30 10.08 4.24
CA VAL A 84 -4.83 8.79 3.79
C VAL A 84 -4.74 8.71 2.27
N ALA A 85 -4.01 7.70 1.78
CA ALA A 85 -3.90 7.38 0.37
C ALA A 85 -5.10 6.56 -0.12
N ARG A 86 -5.55 5.61 0.68
CA ARG A 86 -6.73 4.79 0.42
C ARG A 86 -7.23 4.18 1.73
N SER A 87 -8.55 3.98 1.85
CA SER A 87 -9.13 3.21 2.94
C SER A 87 -10.29 2.35 2.45
N ARG A 88 -10.44 1.15 3.03
CA ARG A 88 -11.48 0.18 2.68
C ARG A 88 -11.88 -0.65 3.89
N LEU A 89 -13.11 -1.16 3.89
CA LEU A 89 -13.44 -2.38 4.60
C LEU A 89 -13.07 -3.57 3.72
N MET A 90 -12.39 -4.55 4.29
CA MET A 90 -11.99 -5.78 3.60
C MET A 90 -12.68 -6.96 4.25
N ARG A 91 -13.53 -7.65 3.49
CA ARG A 91 -14.24 -8.85 3.95
C ARG A 91 -13.65 -10.09 3.33
N LEU A 92 -13.40 -11.10 4.16
CA LEU A 92 -13.00 -12.43 3.76
C LEU A 92 -14.03 -13.43 4.30
N ALA A 93 -14.69 -14.15 3.40
CA ALA A 93 -15.77 -15.09 3.73
C ALA A 93 -15.29 -16.26 4.60
N PRO A 94 -16.20 -16.99 5.29
CA PRO A 94 -15.88 -18.18 6.06
C PRO A 94 -15.09 -19.20 5.24
N GLY A 95 -14.01 -19.73 5.80
CA GLY A 95 -13.14 -20.71 5.16
C GLY A 95 -12.32 -20.19 3.97
N ALA A 96 -12.45 -18.91 3.59
CA ALA A 96 -11.68 -18.33 2.49
C ALA A 96 -10.26 -17.94 2.91
N GLU A 97 -9.37 -17.87 1.92
CA GLU A 97 -7.96 -17.56 2.10
C GLU A 97 -7.50 -16.51 1.09
N VAL A 98 -6.69 -15.55 1.53
CA VAL A 98 -5.84 -14.73 0.66
C VAL A 98 -4.52 -15.46 0.52
N GLN A 99 -4.23 -15.93 -0.70
CA GLN A 99 -3.03 -16.70 -1.01
C GLN A 99 -1.75 -15.93 -0.69
N GLU A 100 -0.65 -16.65 -0.47
CA GLU A 100 0.66 -16.06 -0.18
C GLU A 100 1.13 -15.18 -1.34
N HIS A 101 1.47 -13.93 -1.02
CA HIS A 101 1.95 -12.93 -1.97
C HIS A 101 2.87 -11.91 -1.31
N VAL A 102 3.39 -10.99 -2.10
CA VAL A 102 4.17 -9.84 -1.69
C VAL A 102 3.58 -8.60 -2.36
N ASP A 103 3.43 -7.52 -1.63
CA ASP A 103 3.00 -6.23 -2.14
C ASP A 103 4.21 -5.43 -2.64
N PHE A 104 4.53 -5.51 -3.94
CA PHE A 104 5.77 -4.92 -4.48
C PHE A 104 5.56 -3.82 -5.52
N ASN A 105 4.32 -3.42 -5.83
CA ASN A 105 4.09 -2.31 -6.74
C ASN A 105 4.46 -0.95 -6.14
N TYR A 106 4.42 0.11 -6.97
CA TYR A 106 4.82 1.47 -6.55
C TYR A 106 3.99 2.02 -5.38
N HIS A 107 2.69 1.70 -5.29
CA HIS A 107 1.86 2.17 -4.17
C HIS A 107 2.45 1.78 -2.82
N TRP A 108 2.94 0.54 -2.70
CA TRP A 108 3.52 -0.01 -1.47
C TRP A 108 4.98 0.38 -1.23
N TYR A 109 5.63 0.98 -2.21
CA TYR A 109 7.01 1.46 -2.04
C TYR A 109 7.12 2.54 -0.95
N SER A 110 6.15 3.43 -0.89
CA SER A 110 6.15 4.57 0.04
C SER A 110 5.01 4.55 1.06
N ARG A 111 4.19 3.48 1.12
CA ARG A 111 3.01 3.41 1.99
C ARG A 111 2.98 2.12 2.79
N VAL A 112 2.38 2.22 3.97
CA VAL A 112 2.03 1.08 4.83
C VAL A 112 0.54 1.03 5.02
N ARG A 113 0.04 -0.16 5.37
CA ARG A 113 -1.37 -0.40 5.68
C ARG A 113 -1.57 -0.63 7.15
N ILE A 114 -2.42 0.21 7.76
CA ILE A 114 -2.94 -0.04 9.09
C ILE A 114 -4.15 -0.95 8.96
N HIS A 115 -4.21 -2.00 9.77
CA HIS A 115 -5.35 -2.90 9.91
C HIS A 115 -6.05 -2.63 11.24
N VAL A 116 -7.38 -2.47 11.19
CA VAL A 116 -8.24 -2.44 12.36
C VAL A 116 -9.28 -3.55 12.19
N PRO A 117 -9.13 -4.68 12.89
CA PRO A 117 -10.13 -5.75 12.87
C PRO A 117 -11.44 -5.26 13.48
N ILE A 118 -12.56 -5.51 12.80
CA ILE A 118 -13.91 -5.19 13.28
C ILE A 118 -14.63 -6.49 13.64
N VAL A 119 -14.74 -7.41 12.68
CA VAL A 119 -15.28 -8.74 12.88
C VAL A 119 -14.18 -9.76 12.66
N THR A 120 -13.84 -10.50 13.69
CA THR A 120 -12.78 -11.50 13.67
C THR A 120 -12.99 -12.56 14.75
N GLU A 121 -12.37 -13.72 14.58
CA GLU A 121 -12.40 -14.83 15.53
C GLU A 121 -10.97 -15.36 15.73
N PRO A 122 -10.63 -16.03 16.85
CA PRO A 122 -9.27 -16.53 17.09
C PRO A 122 -8.71 -17.45 16.01
N THR A 123 -9.58 -18.08 15.20
CA THR A 123 -9.21 -18.91 14.07
C THR A 123 -8.91 -18.14 12.78
N VAL A 124 -9.08 -16.82 12.79
CA VAL A 124 -8.58 -15.93 11.72
C VAL A 124 -7.10 -15.69 11.96
N ARG A 125 -6.26 -16.17 11.04
CA ARG A 125 -4.80 -16.11 11.17
C ARG A 125 -4.19 -15.28 10.05
N PHE A 126 -3.29 -14.41 10.44
CA PHE A 126 -2.49 -13.61 9.52
C PHE A 126 -1.02 -14.09 9.60
N PHE A 127 -0.43 -14.43 8.47
CA PHE A 127 0.94 -14.91 8.35
C PHE A 127 1.79 -13.86 7.63
N CYS A 128 2.99 -13.59 8.14
CA CYS A 128 3.97 -12.71 7.51
C CYS A 128 5.38 -13.21 7.81
N GLY A 129 6.12 -13.60 6.77
CA GLY A 129 7.39 -14.29 6.93
C GLY A 129 7.21 -15.59 7.73
N ALA A 130 7.97 -15.75 8.79
CA ALA A 130 7.92 -16.93 9.68
C ALA A 130 6.93 -16.77 10.86
N GLU A 131 6.26 -15.64 10.98
CA GLU A 131 5.40 -15.33 12.12
C GLU A 131 3.92 -15.42 11.73
N GLU A 132 3.08 -15.75 12.70
CA GLU A 132 1.64 -15.68 12.57
C GLU A 132 1.02 -14.98 13.79
N VAL A 133 -0.07 -14.23 13.54
CA VAL A 133 -0.83 -13.55 14.59
C VAL A 133 -2.32 -13.70 14.37
N HIS A 134 -3.08 -13.60 15.46
CA HIS A 134 -4.48 -13.21 15.45
C HIS A 134 -4.56 -11.74 15.84
N MET A 135 -5.14 -10.91 14.98
CA MET A 135 -5.39 -9.50 15.27
C MET A 135 -6.77 -9.40 15.91
N ALA A 136 -6.83 -9.07 17.23
CA ALA A 136 -8.10 -9.00 17.94
C ALA A 136 -8.93 -7.77 17.55
N ALA A 137 -10.25 -7.88 17.71
CA ALA A 137 -11.17 -6.80 17.32
C ALA A 137 -10.87 -5.50 18.10
N GLY A 138 -10.89 -4.39 17.38
CA GLY A 138 -10.61 -3.05 17.91
C GLY A 138 -9.13 -2.68 18.00
N GLU A 139 -8.21 -3.62 17.88
CA GLU A 139 -6.76 -3.32 17.82
C GLU A 139 -6.38 -2.62 16.53
N ALA A 140 -5.20 -2.00 16.50
CA ALA A 140 -4.59 -1.47 15.30
C ALA A 140 -3.24 -2.13 15.05
N TRP A 141 -3.01 -2.58 13.82
CA TRP A 141 -1.84 -3.33 13.43
C TRP A 141 -1.20 -2.81 12.16
N LEU A 142 0.14 -2.87 12.11
CA LEU A 142 0.92 -2.85 10.88
C LEU A 142 1.48 -4.25 10.62
N PHE A 143 1.73 -4.56 9.35
CA PHE A 143 2.57 -5.69 8.97
C PHE A 143 3.48 -5.28 7.81
N ASP A 144 4.58 -5.98 7.66
CA ASP A 144 5.55 -5.76 6.59
C ASP A 144 5.05 -6.41 5.29
N SER A 145 4.39 -5.64 4.45
CA SER A 145 3.84 -6.13 3.18
C SER A 145 4.92 -6.44 2.11
N TRP A 146 6.17 -6.07 2.35
CA TRP A 146 7.32 -6.47 1.53
C TRP A 146 7.74 -7.93 1.78
N ARG A 147 7.37 -8.51 2.95
CA ARG A 147 7.54 -9.95 3.24
C ARG A 147 6.39 -10.74 2.62
N ARG A 148 6.65 -12.04 2.38
CA ARG A 148 5.58 -12.97 1.99
C ARG A 148 4.53 -13.05 3.08
N HIS A 149 3.27 -12.85 2.70
CA HIS A 149 2.17 -12.84 3.65
C HIS A 149 0.90 -13.47 3.07
N ARG A 150 0.07 -14.00 3.94
CA ARG A 150 -1.23 -14.61 3.61
C ARG A 150 -2.20 -14.47 4.77
N VAL A 151 -3.49 -14.61 4.50
CA VAL A 151 -4.56 -14.54 5.51
C VAL A 151 -5.49 -15.72 5.34
N VAL A 152 -5.81 -16.39 6.43
CA VAL A 152 -6.78 -17.50 6.45
C VAL A 152 -7.93 -17.14 7.39
N ASN A 153 -9.16 -17.23 6.90
CA ASN A 153 -10.35 -17.15 7.73
C ASN A 153 -10.82 -18.57 8.08
N GLY A 154 -10.30 -19.15 9.14
CA GLY A 154 -10.70 -20.48 9.64
C GLY A 154 -11.97 -20.46 10.48
N SER A 155 -12.75 -19.36 10.46
CA SER A 155 -13.99 -19.23 11.23
C SER A 155 -15.24 -19.53 10.38
N ALA A 156 -16.39 -19.63 11.06
CA ALA A 156 -17.70 -19.77 10.41
C ALA A 156 -18.37 -18.41 10.11
N LYS A 157 -17.69 -17.28 10.37
CA LYS A 157 -18.18 -15.92 10.14
C LYS A 157 -17.32 -15.19 9.11
N ASP A 158 -17.87 -14.14 8.51
CA ASP A 158 -17.08 -13.19 7.74
C ASP A 158 -16.02 -12.55 8.63
N ARG A 159 -14.80 -12.44 8.13
CA ARG A 159 -13.76 -11.60 8.72
C ARG A 159 -13.82 -10.22 8.07
N ILE A 160 -13.96 -9.14 8.86
CA ILE A 160 -14.02 -7.76 8.35
C ILE A 160 -12.97 -6.91 9.06
N HIS A 161 -12.04 -6.36 8.27
CA HIS A 161 -11.06 -5.39 8.74
C HIS A 161 -11.26 -4.06 8.03
N LEU A 162 -11.20 -2.96 8.79
CA LEU A 162 -10.90 -1.65 8.24
C LEU A 162 -9.40 -1.61 7.90
N VAL A 163 -9.06 -1.15 6.68
CA VAL A 163 -7.67 -0.92 6.28
C VAL A 163 -7.49 0.53 5.86
N VAL A 164 -6.35 1.12 6.25
CA VAL A 164 -5.99 2.51 5.96
C VAL A 164 -4.56 2.54 5.44
N ASP A 165 -4.39 2.97 4.19
CA ASP A 165 -3.08 3.09 3.53
C ASP A 165 -2.55 4.52 3.73
N ILE A 166 -1.35 4.67 4.30
CA ILE A 166 -0.70 5.95 4.61
C ILE A 166 0.79 5.92 4.27
N ALA A 167 1.38 7.07 3.95
CA ALA A 167 2.85 7.21 3.89
C ALA A 167 3.47 7.35 5.29
N GLY A 168 2.73 7.96 6.20
CA GLY A 168 3.16 8.24 7.56
C GLY A 168 4.05 9.48 7.67
N SER A 169 3.73 10.35 8.62
CA SER A 169 4.55 11.51 8.99
C SER A 169 5.70 11.12 9.90
N ALA A 170 6.61 12.07 10.17
CA ALA A 170 7.66 11.88 11.18
C ALA A 170 7.09 11.54 12.57
N ARG A 171 5.90 12.07 12.92
CA ARG A 171 5.17 11.75 14.14
C ARG A 171 4.75 10.27 14.17
N PHE A 172 4.13 9.79 13.09
CA PHE A 172 3.70 8.41 12.95
C PHE A 172 4.91 7.45 13.03
N TRP A 173 5.93 7.68 12.24
CA TRP A 173 7.14 6.85 12.26
C TRP A 173 7.93 6.96 13.56
N GLY A 174 7.83 8.10 14.26
CA GLY A 174 8.35 8.25 15.62
C GLY A 174 7.63 7.34 16.62
N MET A 175 6.30 7.23 16.52
CA MET A 175 5.51 6.29 17.32
C MET A 175 5.87 4.83 16.99
N VAL A 176 5.92 4.47 15.70
CA VAL A 176 6.31 3.12 15.25
C VAL A 176 7.67 2.72 15.84
N ARG A 177 8.68 3.58 15.74
CA ARG A 177 10.02 3.31 16.31
C ARG A 177 9.99 3.15 17.84
N ARG A 178 9.15 3.90 18.57
CA ARG A 178 9.00 3.70 20.03
C ARG A 178 8.41 2.33 20.33
N VAL A 179 7.34 1.95 19.64
CA VAL A 179 6.70 0.64 19.83
C VAL A 179 7.65 -0.51 19.46
N GLN A 180 8.44 -0.38 18.40
CA GLN A 180 9.44 -1.39 18.03
C GLN A 180 10.54 -1.59 19.07
N ARG A 181 10.94 -0.53 19.76
CA ARG A 181 12.02 -0.55 20.77
C ARG A 181 11.53 -0.85 22.18
N ALA A 182 10.24 -0.75 22.42
CA ALA A 182 9.68 -0.97 23.74
C ALA A 182 9.70 -2.46 24.09
N ASP A 183 10.30 -2.80 25.25
CA ASP A 183 10.20 -4.15 25.82
C ASP A 183 8.82 -4.42 26.44
N THR A 184 8.02 -3.38 26.63
CA THR A 184 6.66 -3.45 27.18
C THR A 184 5.69 -2.72 26.24
N VAL A 185 4.54 -3.31 26.00
CA VAL A 185 3.46 -2.69 25.24
C VAL A 185 2.90 -1.51 26.06
N GLU A 186 2.99 -0.28 25.50
CA GLU A 186 2.31 0.88 26.08
C GLU A 186 0.80 0.58 26.18
N ALA A 187 0.14 1.06 27.23
CA ALA A 187 -1.31 0.92 27.37
C ALA A 187 -1.99 1.61 26.15
N PRO A 188 -2.87 0.91 25.43
CA PRO A 188 -3.44 1.47 24.21
C PRO A 188 -4.33 2.68 24.52
N GLN A 189 -4.21 3.70 23.70
CA GLN A 189 -5.14 4.83 23.67
C GLN A 189 -6.50 4.33 23.21
N ARG A 190 -7.50 4.37 24.11
CA ARG A 190 -8.89 4.03 23.75
C ARG A 190 -9.56 5.20 23.06
N LEU A 191 -10.10 4.95 21.88
CA LEU A 191 -10.92 5.90 21.14
C LEU A 191 -12.37 5.39 21.14
N ALA A 192 -13.18 5.92 22.07
CA ALA A 192 -14.62 5.70 22.04
C ALA A 192 -15.27 6.62 20.98
N PHE A 193 -16.46 6.21 20.49
CA PHE A 193 -17.29 7.07 19.65
C PHE A 193 -17.71 8.32 20.41
N ASP A 194 -17.60 9.46 19.78
CA ASP A 194 -18.00 10.77 20.33
C ASP A 194 -18.72 11.56 19.24
N GLU A 195 -20.04 11.67 19.35
CA GLU A 195 -20.89 12.34 18.37
C GLU A 195 -20.51 13.84 18.19
N SER A 196 -19.95 14.45 19.23
CA SER A 196 -19.54 15.87 19.20
C SER A 196 -18.17 16.09 18.55
N ARG A 197 -17.42 15.02 18.28
CA ARG A 197 -16.06 15.13 17.74
C ARG A 197 -16.11 15.42 16.25
N GLU A 198 -15.67 16.59 15.88
CA GLU A 198 -15.33 16.89 14.49
C GLU A 198 -14.10 16.08 14.07
N SER A 199 -14.19 15.44 12.91
CA SER A 199 -13.11 14.63 12.35
C SER A 199 -12.61 15.25 11.06
N GLU A 200 -11.39 15.78 11.09
CA GLU A 200 -10.71 16.24 9.90
C GLU A 200 -10.06 15.05 9.20
N LEU A 201 -10.53 14.72 8.01
CA LEU A 201 -9.95 13.68 7.17
C LEU A 201 -8.96 14.29 6.18
N LEU A 202 -7.68 14.05 6.40
CA LEU A 202 -6.62 14.41 5.46
C LEU A 202 -6.52 13.32 4.39
N VAL A 203 -6.62 13.67 3.11
CA VAL A 203 -6.54 12.72 1.99
C VAL A 203 -5.47 13.11 1.00
N GLU A 204 -4.90 12.12 0.35
CA GLU A 204 -3.86 12.31 -0.66
C GLU A 204 -4.44 12.94 -1.94
N ARG A 205 -3.93 14.12 -2.31
CA ARG A 205 -4.35 14.82 -3.53
C ARG A 205 -3.41 14.58 -4.70
N PHE A 206 -2.14 14.31 -4.40
CA PHE A 206 -1.06 14.12 -5.37
C PHE A 206 -0.35 12.79 -5.07
N PRO A 207 -0.91 11.64 -5.50
CA PRO A 207 -0.37 10.31 -5.17
C PRO A 207 0.97 10.01 -5.85
N ALA A 208 1.23 10.61 -7.01
CA ALA A 208 2.50 10.53 -7.71
C ALA A 208 2.66 11.72 -8.67
N ALA A 209 3.91 12.10 -8.96
CA ALA A 209 4.21 13.08 -9.99
C ALA A 209 3.86 12.56 -11.38
N PRO A 210 3.52 13.42 -12.36
CA PRO A 210 3.28 13.02 -13.76
C PRO A 210 4.48 12.31 -14.40
N VAL A 211 5.69 12.71 -14.01
CA VAL A 211 6.95 12.08 -14.37
C VAL A 211 7.74 11.86 -13.09
N MET A 212 8.22 10.66 -12.85
CA MET A 212 8.98 10.33 -11.64
C MET A 212 10.24 11.19 -11.52
N ALA A 213 10.47 11.77 -10.35
CA ALA A 213 11.67 12.56 -10.12
C ALA A 213 12.95 11.71 -10.25
N PRO A 214 14.05 12.23 -10.83
CA PRO A 214 15.28 11.46 -11.02
C PRO A 214 15.86 10.89 -9.73
N GLY A 215 15.72 11.60 -8.61
CA GLY A 215 16.17 11.13 -7.30
C GLY A 215 15.38 9.94 -6.79
N GLU A 216 14.05 9.93 -7.02
CA GLU A 216 13.18 8.82 -6.65
C GLU A 216 13.49 7.58 -7.49
N MET A 217 13.65 7.74 -8.81
CA MET A 217 14.05 6.64 -9.70
C MET A 217 15.38 6.02 -9.26
N ALA A 218 16.37 6.86 -8.95
CA ALA A 218 17.68 6.42 -8.48
C ALA A 218 17.59 5.65 -7.15
N ALA A 219 16.75 6.11 -6.21
CA ALA A 219 16.53 5.43 -4.93
C ALA A 219 15.91 4.04 -5.13
N ILE A 220 14.84 3.93 -5.93
CA ILE A 220 14.18 2.64 -6.23
C ILE A 220 15.16 1.66 -6.86
N VAL A 221 15.95 2.10 -7.84
CA VAL A 221 16.93 1.25 -8.52
C VAL A 221 18.03 0.81 -7.55
N SER A 222 18.58 1.72 -6.75
CA SER A 222 19.64 1.43 -5.79
C SER A 222 19.18 0.43 -4.72
N GLU A 223 18.00 0.60 -4.15
CA GLU A 223 17.44 -0.32 -3.16
C GLU A 223 17.20 -1.71 -3.75
N LEU A 224 16.60 -1.79 -4.95
CA LEU A 224 16.34 -3.06 -5.62
C LEU A 224 17.63 -3.82 -5.97
N MET A 225 18.61 -3.12 -6.52
CA MET A 225 19.90 -3.74 -6.86
C MET A 225 20.68 -4.17 -5.62
N SER A 226 20.59 -3.40 -4.52
CA SER A 226 21.19 -3.76 -3.24
C SER A 226 20.58 -5.05 -2.68
N ASP A 227 19.25 -5.18 -2.72
CA ASP A 227 18.55 -6.38 -2.25
C ASP A 227 18.87 -7.62 -3.13
N CYS A 228 18.92 -7.45 -4.45
CA CYS A 228 19.35 -8.54 -5.35
C CYS A 228 20.81 -8.92 -5.12
N SER A 229 21.70 -7.95 -4.91
CA SER A 229 23.14 -8.21 -4.68
C SER A 229 23.41 -8.92 -3.36
N ALA A 230 22.55 -8.73 -2.36
CA ALA A 230 22.64 -9.43 -1.08
C ALA A 230 22.28 -10.92 -1.18
N ASN A 231 21.60 -11.36 -2.25
CA ASN A 231 21.24 -12.75 -2.44
C ASN A 231 22.40 -13.55 -3.06
N PRO A 232 23.02 -14.48 -2.31
CA PRO A 232 24.22 -15.20 -2.76
C PRO A 232 23.94 -16.18 -3.92
N ASN A 233 22.66 -16.48 -4.20
CA ASN A 233 22.27 -17.38 -5.27
C ASN A 233 22.13 -16.68 -6.63
N ASN A 234 22.17 -15.34 -6.67
CA ASN A 234 22.10 -14.59 -7.91
C ASN A 234 23.40 -14.69 -8.70
N ASN A 235 23.28 -14.82 -10.02
CA ASN A 235 24.43 -14.90 -10.91
C ASN A 235 25.10 -13.52 -11.03
N ALA A 236 26.43 -13.46 -10.80
CA ALA A 236 27.19 -12.22 -10.81
C ALA A 236 27.15 -11.48 -12.18
N LYS A 237 27.16 -12.22 -13.31
CA LYS A 237 27.08 -11.60 -14.64
C LYS A 237 25.70 -10.99 -14.92
N GLU A 238 24.63 -11.62 -14.41
CA GLU A 238 23.29 -11.05 -14.54
C GLU A 238 23.10 -9.86 -13.58
N LEU A 239 23.73 -9.87 -12.40
CA LEU A 239 23.77 -8.69 -11.51
C LEU A 239 24.45 -7.50 -12.19
N GLU A 240 25.61 -7.70 -12.80
CA GLU A 240 26.33 -6.67 -13.56
C GLU A 240 25.48 -6.16 -14.73
N TYR A 241 24.88 -7.05 -15.50
CA TYR A 241 24.00 -6.69 -16.62
C TYR A 241 22.80 -5.82 -16.18
N TYR A 242 22.09 -6.23 -15.12
CA TYR A 242 20.93 -5.46 -14.62
C TYR A 242 21.35 -4.16 -13.94
N HIS A 243 22.50 -4.14 -13.29
CA HIS A 243 23.09 -2.92 -12.77
C HIS A 243 23.27 -1.91 -13.91
N ASP A 244 23.97 -2.28 -14.97
CA ASP A 244 24.23 -1.39 -16.10
C ASP A 244 22.94 -0.95 -16.79
N LEU A 245 22.02 -1.88 -17.06
CA LEU A 245 20.73 -1.57 -17.67
C LEU A 245 19.90 -0.53 -16.89
N LEU A 246 19.84 -0.68 -15.57
CA LEU A 246 19.02 0.18 -14.72
C LEU A 246 19.71 1.50 -14.37
N PHE A 247 21.03 1.51 -14.19
CA PHE A 247 21.79 2.74 -13.98
C PHE A 247 21.88 3.59 -15.25
N ASP A 248 21.95 2.98 -16.43
CA ASP A 248 21.81 3.69 -17.71
C ASP A 248 20.44 4.37 -17.81
N LEU A 249 19.35 3.67 -17.42
CA LEU A 249 18.04 4.29 -17.33
C LEU A 249 18.07 5.51 -16.39
N VAL A 250 18.63 5.41 -15.20
CA VAL A 250 18.70 6.50 -14.22
C VAL A 250 19.46 7.70 -14.79
N HIS A 251 20.59 7.48 -15.45
CA HIS A 251 21.40 8.55 -16.03
C HIS A 251 20.70 9.24 -17.21
N ASP A 252 20.14 8.47 -18.14
CA ASP A 252 19.41 9.00 -19.30
C ASP A 252 18.13 9.69 -18.88
N TRP A 253 17.42 9.14 -17.88
CA TRP A 253 16.24 9.80 -17.28
C TRP A 253 16.57 11.14 -16.69
N ARG A 254 17.67 11.24 -15.92
CA ARG A 254 18.14 12.52 -15.34
C ARG A 254 18.50 13.52 -16.42
N ASN A 255 19.24 13.11 -17.46
CA ASN A 255 19.59 13.99 -18.58
C ASN A 255 18.35 14.54 -19.28
N HIS A 256 17.40 13.64 -19.58
CA HIS A 256 16.15 14.02 -20.23
C HIS A 256 15.29 14.93 -19.34
N TRP A 257 15.23 14.63 -18.04
CA TRP A 257 14.57 15.47 -17.04
C TRP A 257 15.16 16.88 -16.98
N SER A 258 16.48 17.04 -17.07
CA SER A 258 17.15 18.35 -17.04
C SER A 258 16.76 19.24 -18.22
N LEU A 259 16.32 18.64 -19.33
CA LEU A 259 15.86 19.38 -20.51
C LEU A 259 14.35 19.66 -20.48
N TYR A 260 13.55 18.71 -20.00
CA TYR A 260 12.10 18.74 -20.22
C TYR A 260 11.27 18.75 -18.92
N GLY A 261 11.80 18.27 -17.77
CA GLY A 261 11.03 18.18 -16.53
C GLY A 261 9.67 17.48 -16.75
N PHE A 262 8.58 18.19 -16.45
CA PHE A 262 7.20 17.74 -16.68
C PHE A 262 6.61 18.20 -18.02
N MET A 263 7.39 18.83 -18.91
CA MET A 263 6.89 19.39 -20.15
C MET A 263 6.41 18.28 -21.11
N GLU A 264 5.40 18.62 -21.89
CA GLU A 264 4.78 17.70 -22.83
C GLU A 264 5.75 17.20 -23.90
N ASP A 265 6.61 18.09 -24.38
CA ASP A 265 7.62 17.79 -25.41
C ASP A 265 8.61 16.70 -24.96
N GLY A 266 8.79 16.51 -23.65
CA GLY A 266 9.63 15.46 -23.08
C GLY A 266 8.99 14.06 -23.06
N VAL A 267 7.67 13.94 -23.18
CA VAL A 267 6.95 12.67 -22.95
C VAL A 267 7.42 11.55 -23.86
N SER A 268 7.63 11.83 -25.15
CA SER A 268 8.09 10.82 -26.13
C SER A 268 9.48 10.27 -25.79
N GLY A 269 10.39 11.13 -25.30
CA GLY A 269 11.71 10.71 -24.83
C GLY A 269 11.65 9.80 -23.63
N TYR A 270 10.85 10.17 -22.61
CA TYR A 270 10.62 9.29 -21.45
C TYR A 270 10.06 7.92 -21.86
N GLN A 271 9.06 7.90 -22.74
CA GLN A 271 8.49 6.64 -23.26
C GLN A 271 9.53 5.79 -23.99
N ALA A 272 10.43 6.40 -24.77
CA ALA A 272 11.51 5.71 -25.45
C ALA A 272 12.50 5.07 -24.46
N LEU A 273 12.85 5.78 -23.38
CA LEU A 273 13.72 5.26 -22.32
C LEU A 273 13.08 4.05 -21.62
N LEU A 274 11.81 4.15 -21.22
CA LEU A 274 11.09 3.05 -20.58
C LEU A 274 10.97 1.84 -21.52
N LYS A 275 10.66 2.05 -22.80
CA LYS A 275 10.56 0.99 -23.81
C LYS A 275 11.92 0.30 -24.03
N ARG A 276 13.00 1.05 -24.10
CA ARG A 276 14.36 0.50 -24.22
C ARG A 276 14.71 -0.38 -23.02
N THR A 277 14.46 0.10 -21.80
CA THR A 277 14.71 -0.67 -20.58
C THR A 277 13.86 -1.94 -20.56
N GLN A 278 12.56 -1.83 -20.88
CA GLN A 278 11.65 -2.97 -20.97
C GLN A 278 12.17 -4.04 -21.97
N ALA A 279 12.67 -3.62 -23.12
CA ALA A 279 13.25 -4.53 -24.12
C ALA A 279 14.56 -5.17 -23.67
N GLY A 280 15.29 -4.56 -22.74
CA GLY A 280 16.52 -5.11 -22.16
C GLY A 280 16.28 -6.13 -21.06
N LEU A 281 15.05 -6.26 -20.53
CA LEU A 281 14.77 -7.27 -19.50
C LEU A 281 14.93 -8.68 -20.08
N ARG A 282 15.56 -9.56 -19.30
CA ARG A 282 15.69 -10.98 -19.68
C ARG A 282 14.31 -11.64 -19.73
N PRO A 283 14.09 -12.66 -20.58
CA PRO A 283 12.80 -13.35 -20.66
C PRO A 283 12.41 -14.05 -19.35
N ASP A 284 13.37 -14.58 -18.60
CA ASP A 284 13.11 -15.19 -17.30
C ASP A 284 12.76 -14.11 -16.26
N PRO A 285 11.53 -14.11 -15.71
CA PRO A 285 11.12 -13.12 -14.71
C PRO A 285 11.89 -13.24 -13.39
N ARG A 286 12.56 -14.36 -13.15
CA ARG A 286 13.29 -14.70 -11.93
C ARG A 286 14.80 -14.84 -12.16
N VAL A 287 15.33 -14.28 -13.25
CA VAL A 287 16.78 -14.30 -13.56
C VAL A 287 17.63 -13.77 -12.41
N LEU A 288 17.13 -12.78 -11.68
CA LEU A 288 17.58 -12.35 -10.37
C LEU A 288 16.41 -12.37 -9.40
N VAL A 289 16.70 -12.61 -8.13
CA VAL A 289 15.72 -12.73 -7.05
C VAL A 289 16.17 -11.86 -5.88
N THR A 290 15.26 -11.13 -5.28
CA THR A 290 15.53 -10.36 -4.06
C THR A 290 15.88 -11.26 -2.89
N GLN A 291 16.80 -10.82 -2.03
CA GLN A 291 17.18 -11.54 -0.79
C GLN A 291 16.03 -11.51 0.23
N SER A 292 15.36 -10.36 0.34
CA SER A 292 14.37 -10.09 1.41
C SER A 292 13.07 -10.90 1.29
N ASN A 293 12.59 -11.20 0.07
CA ASN A 293 11.29 -11.84 -0.13
C ASN A 293 11.24 -12.88 -1.26
N SER A 294 12.36 -13.13 -1.94
CA SER A 294 12.49 -14.08 -3.04
C SER A 294 11.55 -13.81 -4.24
N VAL A 295 11.21 -12.56 -4.50
CA VAL A 295 10.48 -12.13 -5.71
C VAL A 295 11.47 -11.94 -6.85
N GLY A 296 11.08 -12.34 -8.06
CA GLY A 296 11.89 -12.10 -9.27
C GLY A 296 12.00 -10.61 -9.58
N ILE A 297 13.14 -10.17 -10.11
CA ILE A 297 13.43 -8.76 -10.36
C ILE A 297 12.50 -8.11 -11.40
N ASN A 298 12.14 -8.83 -12.48
CA ASN A 298 11.38 -8.26 -13.58
C ASN A 298 9.96 -7.80 -13.18
N PRO A 299 9.17 -8.56 -12.41
CA PRO A 299 7.89 -8.09 -11.87
C PRO A 299 8.02 -6.80 -11.06
N ILE A 300 9.07 -6.68 -10.24
CA ILE A 300 9.30 -5.49 -9.43
C ILE A 300 9.64 -4.30 -10.32
N ILE A 301 10.59 -4.45 -11.28
CA ILE A 301 10.92 -3.41 -12.24
C ILE A 301 9.65 -2.94 -12.97
N ASN A 302 8.85 -3.85 -13.49
CA ASN A 302 7.66 -3.52 -14.25
C ASN A 302 6.63 -2.73 -13.43
N GLN A 303 6.32 -3.17 -12.20
CA GLN A 303 5.22 -2.61 -11.43
C GLN A 303 5.64 -1.47 -10.50
N ARG A 304 6.87 -1.48 -9.98
CA ARG A 304 7.36 -0.45 -9.07
C ARG A 304 8.06 0.69 -9.80
N LEU A 305 8.76 0.42 -10.89
CA LEU A 305 9.55 1.42 -11.61
C LEU A 305 8.88 1.84 -12.92
N LEU A 306 8.81 0.95 -13.93
CA LEU A 306 8.41 1.35 -15.28
C LEU A 306 6.95 1.83 -15.36
N ALA A 307 6.00 1.13 -14.73
CA ALA A 307 4.59 1.52 -14.74
C ALA A 307 4.32 2.82 -13.96
N ALA A 308 5.18 3.16 -12.99
CA ALA A 308 5.02 4.35 -12.15
C ALA A 308 5.78 5.56 -12.69
N ALA A 309 6.82 5.36 -13.51
CA ALA A 309 7.75 6.42 -13.91
C ALA A 309 7.10 7.51 -14.76
N LEU A 310 6.08 7.18 -15.53
CA LEU A 310 5.36 8.12 -16.40
C LEU A 310 3.86 7.87 -16.35
N LYS A 311 3.10 8.82 -15.82
CA LYS A 311 1.64 8.75 -15.76
C LYS A 311 1.01 9.18 -17.11
N SER A 312 0.03 8.42 -17.58
CA SER A 312 -0.70 8.79 -18.80
C SER A 312 -1.57 10.04 -18.58
N ARG A 313 -1.74 10.85 -19.63
CA ARG A 313 -2.44 12.16 -19.61
C ARG A 313 -3.90 12.17 -19.14
N ARG A 314 -4.54 11.05 -18.88
CA ARG A 314 -5.94 11.04 -18.42
C ARG A 314 -6.18 11.69 -17.06
N SER A 315 -5.12 12.06 -16.33
CA SER A 315 -5.17 12.80 -15.07
C SER A 315 -5.08 14.33 -15.22
N LYS A 316 -5.08 14.88 -16.43
CA LYS A 316 -4.93 16.35 -16.67
C LYS A 316 -6.16 17.21 -16.34
N GLU A 317 -7.32 16.64 -16.10
CA GLU A 317 -8.54 17.42 -15.81
C GLU A 317 -8.60 18.08 -14.41
N PHE A 318 -7.57 17.91 -13.59
CA PHE A 318 -7.62 18.29 -12.17
C PHE A 318 -6.78 19.52 -11.78
N VAL A 319 -6.08 20.17 -12.72
CA VAL A 319 -5.22 21.34 -12.39
C VAL A 319 -5.88 22.69 -12.73
N THR A 320 -7.03 22.69 -13.41
CA THR A 320 -7.72 23.93 -13.80
C THR A 320 -9.06 24.10 -13.08
N GLY A 321 -9.07 24.18 -11.78
CA GLY A 321 -10.31 24.36 -11.05
C GLY A 321 -10.09 24.96 -9.68
N SER A 322 -9.73 26.25 -9.64
CA SER A 322 -10.20 27.20 -8.61
C SER A 322 -9.52 28.56 -8.80
N SER A 323 -10.23 29.46 -9.40
CA SER A 323 -10.16 30.88 -9.05
C SER A 323 -11.21 31.12 -7.97
#